data_0b616abbdc484a39a7a0772986379159
#
_entry.id   0b616abbdc484a39a7a0772986379159
#
_cell.length_a   1.000
_cell.length_b   1.000
_cell.length_c   1.000
_cell.angle_alpha   90.00
_cell.angle_beta   90.00
_cell.angle_gamma   90.00
#
_symmetry.space_group_name_H-M   'P 1'
#
loop_
_entity.id
_entity.type
_entity.pdbx_description
1 polymer ?
#
loop_
_entity_poly.entity_id
_entity_poly.type
_entity_poly.pdbx_seq_one_letter_code
_entity_poly.pdbx_strand_id
1 'polypeptide(L)'
;ASTRETQADLARMARITSIGELATSIAHEVSQPLTAIVANANAAMRWLAADPPRQDEAKQALNRVVADAARAGEVIGRVRQLVARVPPSKVEVDMIDVIEETLALTRGEMVRHGIVLRTDLADHLPAIVGDRVQLQQVVLNFVVNAMEATQKSEEKEVLVSAAAEERKITVSVRDTGIGVPSDVADQVFEAFYTTKSTGIGMGLAISRSIIEAHGGTIYVA
;
A
#
# COMPACT_ATOMS: atom_id res chain seq x y z
N ALA A 1 -5.25 -25.07 24.65
CA ALA A 1 -4.77 -25.28 23.28
C ALA A 1 -5.91 -25.30 22.27
N SER A 2 -6.99 -26.01 22.54
CA SER A 2 -8.16 -26.20 21.64
C SER A 2 -8.85 -24.88 21.19
N THR A 3 -9.02 -23.91 22.07
CA THR A 3 -9.76 -22.66 21.76
C THR A 3 -9.00 -21.74 20.80
N ARG A 4 -7.68 -21.69 20.88
CA ARG A 4 -6.83 -20.89 19.98
C ARG A 4 -6.74 -21.50 18.58
N GLU A 5 -6.70 -22.83 18.48
CA GLU A 5 -6.73 -23.55 17.21
C GLU A 5 -8.07 -23.35 16.49
N THR A 6 -9.17 -23.48 17.22
CA THR A 6 -10.52 -23.28 16.68
C THR A 6 -10.76 -21.82 16.22
N GLN A 7 -10.26 -20.82 16.95
CA GLN A 7 -10.31 -19.43 16.54
C GLN A 7 -9.45 -19.15 15.27
N ALA A 8 -8.28 -19.75 15.18
CA ALA A 8 -7.43 -19.64 14.00
C ALA A 8 -8.07 -20.30 12.78
N ASP A 9 -8.76 -21.42 12.93
CA ASP A 9 -9.48 -22.11 11.86
C ASP A 9 -10.73 -21.35 11.42
N LEU A 10 -11.48 -20.75 12.33
CA LEU A 10 -12.63 -19.89 12.02
C LEU A 10 -12.20 -18.61 11.27
N ALA A 11 -11.12 -17.97 11.73
CA ALA A 11 -10.53 -16.82 11.04
C ALA A 11 -10.01 -17.19 9.63
N ARG A 12 -9.51 -18.41 9.47
CA ARG A 12 -9.10 -18.96 8.18
C ARG A 12 -10.29 -19.21 7.26
N MET A 13 -11.36 -19.82 7.75
CA MET A 13 -12.58 -20.05 6.95
C MET A 13 -13.22 -18.74 6.51
N ALA A 14 -13.30 -17.75 7.39
CA ALA A 14 -13.78 -16.42 7.07
C ALA A 14 -12.92 -15.74 5.95
N ARG A 15 -11.59 -15.88 6.03
CA ARG A 15 -10.68 -15.36 4.98
C ARG A 15 -10.85 -16.07 3.63
N ILE A 16 -10.99 -17.40 3.63
CA ILE A 16 -11.18 -18.19 2.40
C ILE A 16 -12.54 -17.84 1.77
N THR A 17 -13.59 -17.67 2.56
CA THR A 17 -14.91 -17.27 2.06
C THR A 17 -14.84 -15.85 1.46
N SER A 18 -14.21 -14.90 2.13
CA SER A 18 -13.99 -13.55 1.60
C SER A 18 -13.15 -13.55 0.32
N ILE A 19 -12.11 -14.39 0.22
CA ILE A 19 -11.32 -14.53 -1.01
C ILE A 19 -12.16 -15.14 -2.13
N GLY A 20 -13.06 -16.09 -1.84
CA GLY A 20 -13.98 -16.67 -2.82
C GLY A 20 -14.95 -15.64 -3.40
N GLU A 21 -15.52 -14.79 -2.55
CA GLU A 21 -16.38 -13.67 -2.97
C GLU A 21 -15.60 -12.62 -3.78
N LEU A 22 -14.30 -12.49 -3.51
CA LEU A 22 -13.42 -11.53 -4.16
C LEU A 22 -12.72 -12.05 -5.42
N ALA A 23 -12.74 -13.35 -5.67
CA ALA A 23 -12.03 -13.95 -6.80
C ALA A 23 -12.39 -13.27 -8.13
N THR A 24 -13.66 -12.89 -8.29
CA THR A 24 -14.13 -12.19 -9.50
C THR A 24 -13.57 -10.76 -9.58
N SER A 25 -13.54 -10.03 -8.46
CA SER A 25 -12.98 -8.67 -8.40
C SER A 25 -11.48 -8.68 -8.64
N ILE A 26 -10.75 -9.58 -7.99
CA ILE A 26 -9.31 -9.76 -8.16
C ILE A 26 -8.98 -10.13 -9.61
N ALA A 27 -9.71 -11.08 -10.20
CA ALA A 27 -9.53 -11.47 -11.60
C ALA A 27 -9.75 -10.28 -12.54
N HIS A 28 -10.76 -9.45 -12.27
CA HIS A 28 -11.03 -8.25 -13.05
C HIS A 28 -9.89 -7.22 -12.92
N GLU A 29 -9.40 -6.98 -11.71
CA GLU A 29 -8.33 -6.01 -11.44
C GLU A 29 -6.95 -6.43 -11.97
N VAL A 30 -6.68 -7.73 -12.03
CA VAL A 30 -5.47 -8.26 -12.71
C VAL A 30 -5.64 -8.19 -14.23
N SER A 31 -6.84 -8.50 -14.75
CA SER A 31 -7.10 -8.51 -16.19
C SER A 31 -7.05 -7.11 -16.81
N GLN A 32 -7.43 -6.06 -16.07
CA GLN A 32 -7.40 -4.68 -16.56
C GLN A 32 -6.00 -4.22 -17.01
N PRO A 33 -4.96 -4.22 -16.15
CA PRO A 33 -3.63 -3.82 -16.56
C PRO A 33 -3.04 -4.77 -17.61
N LEU A 34 -3.32 -6.06 -17.56
CA LEU A 34 -2.86 -7.00 -18.60
C LEU A 34 -3.44 -6.65 -19.97
N THR A 35 -4.72 -6.33 -20.04
CA THR A 35 -5.36 -5.87 -21.28
C THR A 35 -4.73 -4.57 -21.80
N ALA A 36 -4.45 -3.63 -20.90
CA ALA A 36 -3.79 -2.37 -21.24
C ALA A 36 -2.36 -2.59 -21.76
N ILE A 37 -1.60 -3.50 -21.15
CA ILE A 37 -0.27 -3.91 -21.61
C ILE A 37 -0.33 -4.40 -23.06
N VAL A 38 -1.22 -5.34 -23.36
CA VAL A 38 -1.37 -5.90 -24.71
C VAL A 38 -1.77 -4.81 -25.72
N ALA A 39 -2.73 -3.96 -25.36
CA ALA A 39 -3.18 -2.87 -26.22
C ALA A 39 -2.07 -1.84 -26.52
N ASN A 40 -1.32 -1.41 -25.50
CA ASN A 40 -0.22 -0.48 -25.64
C ASN A 40 0.98 -1.08 -26.38
N ALA A 41 1.31 -2.35 -26.15
CA ALA A 41 2.35 -3.05 -26.90
C ALA A 41 2.01 -3.15 -28.40
N ASN A 42 0.78 -3.53 -28.73
CA ASN A 42 0.30 -3.55 -30.11
C ASN A 42 0.29 -2.14 -30.75
N ALA A 43 -0.03 -1.09 -29.97
CA ALA A 43 0.06 0.29 -30.44
C ALA A 43 1.52 0.68 -30.75
N ALA A 44 2.46 0.34 -29.87
CA ALA A 44 3.88 0.60 -30.08
C ALA A 44 4.39 -0.08 -31.35
N MET A 45 4.02 -1.34 -31.56
CA MET A 45 4.38 -2.08 -32.79
C MET A 45 3.84 -1.39 -34.06
N ARG A 46 2.59 -0.93 -34.05
CA ARG A 46 2.01 -0.18 -35.20
C ARG A 46 2.73 1.14 -35.47
N TRP A 47 3.08 1.89 -34.39
CA TRP A 47 3.80 3.15 -34.55
C TRP A 47 5.21 2.95 -35.12
N LEU A 48 5.90 1.86 -34.72
CA LEU A 48 7.23 1.53 -35.26
C LEU A 48 7.17 1.05 -36.73
N ALA A 49 6.05 0.37 -37.11
CA ALA A 49 5.86 -0.11 -38.49
C ALA A 49 5.29 0.95 -39.44
N ALA A 50 4.96 2.15 -38.96
CA ALA A 50 4.51 3.26 -39.81
C ALA A 50 5.63 3.80 -40.71
N ASP A 51 5.25 4.38 -41.83
CA ASP A 51 6.20 5.05 -42.74
C ASP A 51 5.83 6.55 -42.88
N PRO A 52 6.66 7.48 -42.32
CA PRO A 52 7.85 7.22 -41.51
C PRO A 52 7.53 6.68 -40.10
N PRO A 53 8.48 5.95 -39.47
CA PRO A 53 8.29 5.38 -38.13
C PRO A 53 8.06 6.47 -37.06
N ARG A 54 7.04 6.26 -36.23
CA ARG A 54 6.64 7.21 -35.17
C ARG A 54 7.23 6.78 -33.83
N GLN A 55 8.52 7.08 -33.64
CA GLN A 55 9.27 6.59 -32.48
C GLN A 55 8.82 7.17 -31.13
N ASP A 56 8.39 8.44 -31.08
CA ASP A 56 7.98 9.08 -29.84
C ASP A 56 6.65 8.53 -29.32
N GLU A 57 5.71 8.25 -30.21
CA GLU A 57 4.45 7.61 -29.87
C GLU A 57 4.67 6.14 -29.43
N ALA A 58 5.60 5.45 -30.09
CA ALA A 58 5.98 4.10 -29.67
C ALA A 58 6.61 4.10 -28.25
N LYS A 59 7.51 5.04 -27.95
CA LYS A 59 8.08 5.20 -26.61
C LYS A 59 7.02 5.50 -25.55
N GLN A 60 6.07 6.39 -25.85
CA GLN A 60 4.97 6.68 -24.93
C GLN A 60 4.09 5.43 -24.67
N ALA A 61 3.81 4.65 -25.70
CA ALA A 61 3.07 3.40 -25.55
C ALA A 61 3.84 2.39 -24.69
N LEU A 62 5.14 2.24 -24.89
CA LEU A 62 6.00 1.37 -24.08
C LEU A 62 6.11 1.84 -22.62
N ASN A 63 6.18 3.14 -22.36
CA ASN A 63 6.16 3.67 -21.01
C ASN A 63 4.84 3.30 -20.28
N ARG A 64 3.70 3.33 -20.98
CA ARG A 64 2.43 2.85 -20.42
C ARG A 64 2.46 1.35 -20.14
N VAL A 65 3.07 0.54 -21.01
CA VAL A 65 3.27 -0.91 -20.76
C VAL A 65 4.03 -1.14 -19.46
N VAL A 66 5.12 -0.41 -19.22
CA VAL A 66 5.92 -0.52 -17.99
C VAL A 66 5.08 -0.13 -16.76
N ALA A 67 4.33 0.95 -16.83
CA ALA A 67 3.47 1.41 -15.73
C ALA A 67 2.34 0.40 -15.42
N ASP A 68 1.68 -0.15 -16.46
CA ASP A 68 0.62 -1.13 -16.28
C ASP A 68 1.17 -2.48 -15.77
N ALA A 69 2.40 -2.87 -16.16
CA ALA A 69 3.08 -4.06 -15.63
C ALA A 69 3.41 -3.90 -14.14
N ALA A 70 3.89 -2.73 -13.71
CA ALA A 70 4.13 -2.43 -12.30
C ALA A 70 2.82 -2.53 -11.50
N ARG A 71 1.73 -1.93 -12.00
CA ARG A 71 0.40 -2.00 -11.36
C ARG A 71 -0.11 -3.44 -11.23
N ALA A 72 0.04 -4.27 -12.27
CA ALA A 72 -0.32 -5.69 -12.20
C ALA A 72 0.48 -6.42 -11.12
N GLY A 73 1.80 -6.13 -11.02
CA GLY A 73 2.67 -6.66 -9.97
C GLY A 73 2.21 -6.30 -8.55
N GLU A 74 1.76 -5.06 -8.34
CA GLU A 74 1.21 -4.61 -7.05
C GLU A 74 -0.08 -5.35 -6.68
N VAL A 75 -0.99 -5.55 -7.63
CA VAL A 75 -2.23 -6.31 -7.39
C VAL A 75 -1.90 -7.75 -7.00
N ILE A 76 -1.03 -8.42 -7.76
CA ILE A 76 -0.58 -9.78 -7.47
C ILE A 76 0.11 -9.87 -6.12
N GLY A 77 0.97 -8.90 -5.79
CA GLY A 77 1.64 -8.79 -4.49
C GLY A 77 0.65 -8.73 -3.34
N ARG A 78 -0.38 -7.87 -3.44
CA ARG A 78 -1.46 -7.74 -2.45
C ARG A 78 -2.25 -9.05 -2.28
N VAL A 79 -2.63 -9.69 -3.36
CA VAL A 79 -3.32 -11.00 -3.32
C VAL A 79 -2.46 -12.06 -2.65
N ARG A 80 -1.17 -12.11 -3.01
CA ARG A 80 -0.22 -13.07 -2.41
C ARG A 80 -0.10 -12.88 -0.90
N GLN A 81 -0.11 -11.65 -0.41
CA GLN A 81 -0.06 -11.33 1.02
C GLN A 81 -1.33 -11.78 1.76
N LEU A 82 -2.50 -11.73 1.10
CA LEU A 82 -3.75 -12.26 1.65
C LEU A 82 -3.75 -13.78 1.79
N VAL A 83 -3.05 -14.47 0.85
CA VAL A 83 -3.03 -15.93 0.76
C VAL A 83 -1.80 -16.53 1.48
N ALA A 84 -0.71 -15.78 1.58
CA ALA A 84 0.56 -16.32 2.07
C ALA A 84 0.51 -16.64 3.57
N ARG A 85 0.70 -17.89 3.88
CA ARG A 85 1.12 -18.41 5.17
C ARG A 85 2.64 -18.26 5.32
N VAL A 86 3.16 -17.06 5.37
CA VAL A 86 4.48 -16.90 5.96
C VAL A 86 4.20 -16.71 7.45
N PRO A 87 4.60 -17.66 8.32
CA PRO A 87 4.54 -17.39 9.75
C PRO A 87 5.36 -16.11 9.97
N PRO A 88 4.81 -15.10 10.65
CA PRO A 88 5.50 -13.83 10.85
C PRO A 88 6.86 -14.14 11.49
N SER A 89 7.93 -13.75 10.81
CA SER A 89 9.29 -13.88 11.34
C SER A 89 9.47 -12.76 12.35
N LYS A 90 9.07 -13.03 13.62
CA LYS A 90 9.23 -12.07 14.70
C LYS A 90 10.68 -11.98 15.09
N VAL A 91 11.31 -10.89 14.72
CA VAL A 91 12.67 -10.51 15.06
C VAL A 91 12.67 -9.16 15.78
N GLU A 92 13.78 -8.80 16.39
CA GLU A 92 13.96 -7.42 16.83
C GLU A 92 14.02 -6.49 15.62
N VAL A 93 13.17 -5.47 15.59
CA VAL A 93 13.02 -4.53 14.49
C VAL A 93 13.25 -3.11 15.03
N ASP A 94 14.16 -2.40 14.38
CA ASP A 94 14.29 -0.96 14.52
C ASP A 94 13.28 -0.26 13.59
N MET A 95 12.37 0.50 14.18
CA MET A 95 11.34 1.20 13.42
C MET A 95 11.86 2.40 12.65
N ILE A 96 12.97 3.02 13.10
CA ILE A 96 13.60 4.10 12.34
C ILE A 96 14.12 3.58 11.01
N ASP A 97 14.85 2.46 11.02
CA ASP A 97 15.33 1.82 9.79
C ASP A 97 14.18 1.46 8.83
N VAL A 98 13.08 0.91 9.37
CA VAL A 98 11.89 0.57 8.56
C VAL A 98 11.29 1.81 7.89
N ILE A 99 11.17 2.90 8.63
CA ILE A 99 10.62 4.16 8.13
C ILE A 99 11.56 4.75 7.08
N GLU A 100 12.85 4.86 7.35
CA GLU A 100 13.83 5.46 6.44
C GLU A 100 13.93 4.70 5.12
N GLU A 101 14.00 3.38 5.16
CA GLU A 101 13.98 2.54 3.95
C GLU A 101 12.69 2.74 3.13
N THR A 102 11.54 2.81 3.80
CA THR A 102 10.26 3.03 3.12
C THR A 102 10.23 4.42 2.45
N LEU A 103 10.70 5.44 3.15
CA LEU A 103 10.77 6.80 2.61
C LEU A 103 11.77 6.91 1.46
N ALA A 104 12.88 6.18 1.50
CA ALA A 104 13.83 6.12 0.40
C ALA A 104 13.19 5.56 -0.88
N LEU A 105 12.32 4.55 -0.77
CA LEU A 105 11.59 3.97 -1.90
C LEU A 105 10.58 4.95 -2.52
N THR A 106 9.95 5.80 -1.72
CA THR A 106 8.88 6.71 -2.17
C THR A 106 9.37 8.08 -2.57
N ARG A 107 10.60 8.46 -2.21
CA ARG A 107 11.16 9.80 -2.43
C ARG A 107 11.10 10.24 -3.89
N GLY A 108 11.44 9.36 -4.84
CA GLY A 108 11.41 9.66 -6.27
C GLY A 108 10.00 10.02 -6.76
N GLU A 109 8.99 9.34 -6.26
CA GLU A 109 7.59 9.59 -6.59
C GLU A 109 7.10 10.91 -5.98
N MET A 110 7.45 11.17 -4.71
CA MET A 110 7.13 12.44 -4.04
C MET A 110 7.70 13.64 -4.80
N VAL A 111 8.96 13.56 -5.23
CA VAL A 111 9.59 14.63 -6.02
C VAL A 111 8.85 14.84 -7.35
N ARG A 112 8.47 13.79 -8.06
CA ARG A 112 7.71 13.88 -9.32
C ARG A 112 6.36 14.56 -9.15
N HIS A 113 5.70 14.36 -8.01
CA HIS A 113 4.40 14.95 -7.71
C HIS A 113 4.48 16.29 -6.97
N GLY A 114 5.69 16.81 -6.71
CA GLY A 114 5.91 18.07 -6.01
C GLY A 114 5.50 18.01 -4.53
N ILE A 115 5.58 16.83 -3.90
CA ILE A 115 5.23 16.61 -2.50
C ILE A 115 6.46 16.86 -1.63
N VAL A 116 6.32 17.72 -0.63
CA VAL A 116 7.34 17.99 0.39
C VAL A 116 7.23 16.93 1.48
N LEU A 117 8.28 16.12 1.62
CA LEU A 117 8.39 15.16 2.72
C LEU A 117 9.08 15.83 3.91
N ARG A 118 8.45 15.74 5.08
CA ARG A 118 9.05 16.09 6.38
C ARG A 118 9.11 14.85 7.26
N THR A 119 10.11 14.80 8.11
CA THR A 119 10.26 13.74 9.12
C THR A 119 10.50 14.35 10.48
N ASP A 120 9.85 13.79 11.50
CA ASP A 120 10.03 14.10 12.91
C ASP A 120 10.20 12.77 13.65
N LEU A 121 11.41 12.23 13.60
CA LEU A 121 11.75 10.93 14.16
C LEU A 121 12.56 11.15 15.43
N ALA A 122 12.18 10.47 16.52
CA ALA A 122 12.98 10.48 17.75
C ALA A 122 14.39 9.91 17.48
N ASP A 123 15.41 10.46 18.13
CA ASP A 123 16.81 10.02 17.95
C ASP A 123 17.00 8.52 18.25
N HIS A 124 16.19 7.98 19.18
CA HIS A 124 16.19 6.57 19.55
C HIS A 124 14.77 6.07 19.81
N LEU A 125 14.46 4.94 19.21
CA LEU A 125 13.26 4.16 19.52
C LEU A 125 13.69 2.79 20.09
N PRO A 126 12.98 2.24 21.09
CA PRO A 126 13.23 0.88 21.53
C PRO A 126 12.96 -0.12 20.39
N ALA A 127 13.76 -1.17 20.29
CA ALA A 127 13.47 -2.23 19.33
C ALA A 127 12.14 -2.92 19.69
N ILE A 128 11.35 -3.26 18.69
CA ILE A 128 10.12 -4.03 18.86
C ILE A 128 10.28 -5.43 18.28
N VAL A 129 9.54 -6.39 18.82
CA VAL A 129 9.51 -7.74 18.28
C VAL A 129 8.41 -7.84 17.23
N GLY A 130 8.78 -7.95 15.96
CA GLY A 130 7.82 -7.93 14.86
C GLY A 130 8.35 -8.51 13.56
N ASP A 131 7.50 -8.53 12.56
CA ASP A 131 7.86 -8.87 11.18
C ASP A 131 8.21 -7.58 10.43
N ARG A 132 9.50 -7.40 10.12
CA ARG A 132 10.03 -6.21 9.45
C ARG A 132 9.30 -5.90 8.13
N VAL A 133 9.03 -6.96 7.34
CA VAL A 133 8.38 -6.79 6.01
C VAL A 133 6.93 -6.34 6.16
N GLN A 134 6.21 -6.90 7.13
CA GLN A 134 4.83 -6.50 7.39
C GLN A 134 4.76 -5.07 7.93
N LEU A 135 5.65 -4.69 8.83
CA LEU A 135 5.71 -3.32 9.36
C LEU A 135 6.08 -2.31 8.27
N GLN A 136 7.06 -2.64 7.41
CA GLN A 136 7.42 -1.84 6.24
C GLN A 136 6.22 -1.64 5.29
N GLN A 137 5.42 -2.69 5.09
CA GLN A 137 4.20 -2.62 4.29
C GLN A 137 3.18 -1.65 4.88
N VAL A 138 2.99 -1.64 6.21
CA VAL A 138 2.08 -0.69 6.87
C VAL A 138 2.53 0.74 6.63
N VAL A 139 3.82 1.05 6.86
CA VAL A 139 4.38 2.38 6.64
C VAL A 139 4.24 2.80 5.19
N LEU A 140 4.58 1.91 4.24
CA LEU A 140 4.47 2.18 2.81
C LEU A 140 3.02 2.49 2.41
N ASN A 141 2.06 1.70 2.91
CA ASN A 141 0.65 1.91 2.61
C ASN A 141 0.16 3.29 3.11
N PHE A 142 0.58 3.72 4.28
CA PHE A 142 0.22 5.04 4.82
C PHE A 142 0.85 6.16 4.01
N VAL A 143 2.13 6.05 3.69
CA VAL A 143 2.85 7.05 2.89
C VAL A 143 2.22 7.18 1.49
N VAL A 144 1.89 6.08 0.83
CA VAL A 144 1.23 6.10 -0.48
C VAL A 144 -0.16 6.72 -0.39
N ASN A 145 -0.94 6.38 0.65
CA ASN A 145 -2.26 6.97 0.86
C ASN A 145 -2.18 8.49 1.08
N ALA A 146 -1.20 8.96 1.87
CA ALA A 146 -0.94 10.37 2.11
C ALA A 146 -0.53 11.11 0.82
N MET A 147 0.36 10.51 0.01
CA MET A 147 0.75 11.06 -1.29
C MET A 147 -0.46 11.21 -2.23
N GLU A 148 -1.33 10.23 -2.29
CA GLU A 148 -2.54 10.27 -3.12
C GLU A 148 -3.54 11.32 -2.62
N ALA A 149 -3.70 11.45 -1.29
CA ALA A 149 -4.59 12.43 -0.70
C ALA A 149 -4.17 13.87 -1.00
N THR A 150 -2.86 14.14 -1.06
CA THR A 150 -2.30 15.47 -1.33
C THR A 150 -2.29 15.87 -2.81
N GLN A 151 -2.56 14.95 -3.75
CA GLN A 151 -2.43 15.25 -5.18
C GLN A 151 -3.23 16.48 -5.65
N LYS A 152 -4.41 16.72 -5.06
CA LYS A 152 -5.32 17.82 -5.40
C LYS A 152 -5.19 19.02 -4.47
N SER A 153 -4.32 18.97 -3.49
CA SER A 153 -4.12 20.05 -2.51
C SER A 153 -3.20 21.13 -3.07
N GLU A 154 -3.41 22.37 -2.65
CA GLU A 154 -2.54 23.51 -3.00
C GLU A 154 -1.18 23.34 -2.34
N GLU A 155 -1.18 23.01 -1.04
CA GLU A 155 0.02 22.61 -0.33
C GLU A 155 0.10 21.09 -0.32
N LYS A 156 1.24 20.55 -0.75
CA LYS A 156 1.49 19.11 -0.84
C LYS A 156 2.58 18.74 0.13
N GLU A 157 2.20 18.44 1.36
CA GLU A 157 3.14 18.02 2.39
C GLU A 157 2.71 16.68 2.99
N VAL A 158 3.70 15.83 3.25
CA VAL A 158 3.56 14.60 4.02
C VAL A 158 4.58 14.65 5.15
N LEU A 159 4.10 14.58 6.39
CA LEU A 159 4.91 14.49 7.61
C LEU A 159 4.84 13.07 8.16
N VAL A 160 5.99 12.44 8.31
CA VAL A 160 6.12 11.15 8.99
C VAL A 160 6.81 11.37 10.33
N SER A 161 6.15 10.98 11.42
CA SER A 161 6.72 11.09 12.75
C SER A 161 6.74 9.76 13.49
N ALA A 162 7.72 9.59 14.36
CA ALA A 162 7.83 8.42 15.23
C ALA A 162 8.37 8.82 16.61
N ALA A 163 7.66 8.42 17.65
CA ALA A 163 8.01 8.69 19.02
C ALA A 163 7.77 7.45 19.89
N ALA A 164 8.54 7.35 20.98
CA ALA A 164 8.33 6.35 22.02
C ALA A 164 7.67 7.00 23.24
N GLU A 165 6.57 6.43 23.70
CA GLU A 165 5.91 6.81 24.94
C GLU A 165 5.80 5.59 25.85
N GLU A 166 6.45 5.64 27.02
CA GLU A 166 6.49 4.56 28.02
C GLU A 166 6.90 3.21 27.42
N ARG A 167 5.93 2.42 26.92
CA ARG A 167 6.14 1.07 26.37
C ARG A 167 5.57 0.91 24.95
N LYS A 168 5.27 2.01 24.29
CA LYS A 168 4.69 2.01 22.94
C LYS A 168 5.52 2.87 22.01
N ILE A 169 5.61 2.46 20.76
CA ILE A 169 6.08 3.30 19.66
C ILE A 169 4.86 3.75 18.88
N THR A 170 4.72 5.05 18.74
CA THR A 170 3.70 5.66 17.89
C THR A 170 4.36 6.12 16.60
N VAL A 171 3.89 5.62 15.46
CA VAL A 171 4.27 6.09 14.14
C VAL A 171 3.05 6.78 13.53
N SER A 172 3.20 8.01 13.06
CA SER A 172 2.13 8.73 12.39
C SER A 172 2.56 9.22 11.02
N VAL A 173 1.62 9.24 10.09
CA VAL A 173 1.74 9.85 8.77
C VAL A 173 0.62 10.86 8.64
N ARG A 174 0.98 12.13 8.53
CA ARG A 174 0.05 13.25 8.35
C ARG A 174 0.22 13.81 6.95
N ASP A 175 -0.86 14.16 6.32
CA ASP A 175 -0.88 14.78 5.02
C ASP A 175 -1.71 16.08 5.02
N THR A 176 -1.50 16.91 4.01
CA THR A 176 -2.29 18.14 3.77
C THR A 176 -3.42 17.90 2.78
N GLY A 177 -3.87 16.65 2.66
CA GLY A 177 -4.91 16.23 1.74
C GLY A 177 -6.31 16.62 2.16
N ILE A 178 -7.30 15.98 1.54
CA ILE A 178 -8.73 16.27 1.77
C ILE A 178 -9.23 15.82 3.15
N GLY A 179 -8.38 15.07 3.91
CA GLY A 179 -8.72 14.51 5.20
C GLY A 179 -9.75 13.38 5.13
N VAL A 180 -10.05 12.83 6.32
CA VAL A 180 -11.07 11.80 6.50
C VAL A 180 -12.20 12.39 7.36
N PRO A 181 -13.45 12.41 6.87
CA PRO A 181 -14.58 12.86 7.66
C PRO A 181 -14.74 12.00 8.93
N SER A 182 -15.11 12.62 10.05
CA SER A 182 -15.19 11.95 11.34
C SER A 182 -16.25 10.84 11.42
N ASP A 183 -17.29 10.94 10.61
CA ASP A 183 -18.38 9.97 10.50
C ASP A 183 -17.98 8.66 9.81
N VAL A 184 -16.87 8.67 9.07
CA VAL A 184 -16.34 7.49 8.37
C VAL A 184 -14.97 7.03 8.90
N ALA A 185 -14.44 7.68 9.94
CA ALA A 185 -13.10 7.39 10.48
C ALA A 185 -12.89 5.92 10.88
N ASP A 186 -13.91 5.26 11.41
CA ASP A 186 -13.85 3.83 11.72
C ASP A 186 -14.01 2.94 10.48
N GLN A 187 -14.78 3.39 9.50
CA GLN A 187 -15.08 2.64 8.29
C GLN A 187 -13.91 2.57 7.31
N VAL A 188 -12.96 3.55 7.36
CA VAL A 188 -11.81 3.54 6.47
C VAL A 188 -10.90 2.31 6.65
N PHE A 189 -11.02 1.62 7.78
CA PHE A 189 -10.33 0.37 8.06
C PHE A 189 -11.14 -0.89 7.71
N GLU A 190 -12.36 -0.74 7.25
CA GLU A 190 -13.15 -1.87 6.75
C GLU A 190 -12.62 -2.32 5.39
N ALA A 191 -12.65 -3.61 5.14
CA ALA A 191 -12.24 -4.16 3.85
C ALA A 191 -13.18 -3.61 2.76
N PHE A 192 -12.57 -3.18 1.63
CA PHE A 192 -13.27 -2.63 0.44
C PHE A 192 -13.83 -1.22 0.61
N TYR A 193 -13.67 -0.59 1.75
CA TYR A 193 -14.01 0.82 1.87
C TYR A 193 -12.98 1.66 1.11
N THR A 194 -13.44 2.39 0.12
CA THR A 194 -12.59 3.31 -0.66
C THR A 194 -13.40 4.48 -1.21
N THR A 195 -12.82 5.65 -1.17
CA THR A 195 -13.33 6.85 -1.87
C THR A 195 -12.67 7.05 -3.23
N LYS A 196 -11.73 6.16 -3.60
CA LYS A 196 -10.91 6.24 -4.82
C LYS A 196 -11.53 5.42 -5.93
N SER A 197 -11.58 5.97 -7.14
CA SER A 197 -12.12 5.29 -8.33
C SER A 197 -11.29 4.08 -8.79
N THR A 198 -10.02 3.99 -8.37
CA THR A 198 -9.08 2.94 -8.78
C THR A 198 -8.54 2.12 -7.61
N GLY A 199 -8.99 2.37 -6.38
CA GLY A 199 -8.53 1.68 -5.18
C GLY A 199 -9.44 0.53 -4.77
N ILE A 200 -8.88 -0.61 -4.36
CA ILE A 200 -9.62 -1.79 -3.86
C ILE A 200 -10.17 -1.56 -2.44
N GLY A 201 -9.69 -0.55 -1.72
CA GLY A 201 -10.09 -0.31 -0.33
C GLY A 201 -9.57 -1.35 0.68
N MET A 202 -8.49 -2.06 0.36
CA MET A 202 -7.94 -3.11 1.24
C MET A 202 -6.69 -2.70 2.02
N GLY A 203 -6.01 -1.62 1.60
CA GLY A 203 -4.72 -1.25 2.19
C GLY A 203 -4.81 -0.99 3.70
N LEU A 204 -5.75 -0.15 4.14
CA LEU A 204 -5.91 0.17 5.55
C LEU A 204 -6.42 -1.03 6.38
N ALA A 205 -7.30 -1.87 5.83
CA ALA A 205 -7.76 -3.09 6.47
C ALA A 205 -6.61 -4.10 6.71
N ILE A 206 -5.73 -4.26 5.74
CA ILE A 206 -4.52 -5.09 5.87
C ILE A 206 -3.58 -4.48 6.91
N SER A 207 -3.36 -3.16 6.87
CA SER A 207 -2.53 -2.48 7.86
C SER A 207 -3.05 -2.68 9.28
N ARG A 208 -4.37 -2.58 9.49
CA ARG A 208 -5.02 -2.86 10.78
C ARG A 208 -4.75 -4.29 11.23
N SER A 209 -4.96 -5.27 10.37
CA SER A 209 -4.70 -6.68 10.68
C SER A 209 -3.24 -6.95 11.04
N ILE A 210 -2.29 -6.32 10.35
CA ILE A 210 -0.86 -6.43 10.66
C ILE A 210 -0.56 -5.83 12.03
N ILE A 211 -1.01 -4.62 12.31
CA ILE A 211 -0.74 -3.93 13.57
C ILE A 211 -1.38 -4.68 14.75
N GLU A 212 -2.61 -5.17 14.61
CA GLU A 212 -3.26 -6.00 15.63
C GLU A 212 -2.51 -7.32 15.89
N ALA A 213 -1.95 -7.96 14.84
CA ALA A 213 -1.10 -9.15 14.98
C ALA A 213 0.23 -8.88 15.71
N HIS A 214 0.66 -7.61 15.72
CA HIS A 214 1.81 -7.13 16.47
C HIS A 214 1.44 -6.59 17.86
N GLY A 215 0.17 -6.68 18.28
CA GLY A 215 -0.31 -6.20 19.59
C GLY A 215 -0.49 -4.69 19.67
N GLY A 216 -0.51 -4.00 18.53
CA GLY A 216 -0.71 -2.58 18.42
C GLY A 216 -2.16 -2.19 18.09
N THR A 217 -2.37 -0.89 17.97
CA THR A 217 -3.64 -0.28 17.56
C THR A 217 -3.40 0.73 16.44
N ILE A 218 -4.39 0.93 15.58
CA ILE A 218 -4.37 1.86 14.47
C ILE A 218 -5.61 2.75 14.53
N TYR A 219 -5.46 4.02 14.24
CA TYR A 219 -6.58 4.98 14.22
C TYR A 219 -6.29 6.12 13.24
N VAL A 220 -7.33 6.86 12.89
CA VAL A 220 -7.26 8.12 12.15
C VAL A 220 -7.45 9.26 13.17
N ALA A 221 -6.65 10.32 13.08
CA ALA A 221 -6.67 11.48 13.95
C ALA A 221 -6.96 12.75 13.16
#